data_8ef174770d168e8b12a8601accc74a21
#
_entry.id   8ef174770d168e8b12a8601accc74a21
#
_cell.length_a   1.000
_cell.length_b   1.000
_cell.length_c   1.000
_cell.angle_alpha   90.00
_cell.angle_beta   90.00
_cell.angle_gamma   90.00
#
_symmetry.space_group_name_H-M   'P 1'
#
loop_
_entity.id
_entity.type
_entity.pdbx_description
1 polymer ?
#
loop_
_entity_poly.entity_id
_entity_poly.type
_entity_poly.pdbx_seq_one_letter_code
_entity_poly.pdbx_strand_id
1 'polypeptide(L)'
;MFSIIIPLYNKADYIAETLKSVLNQTYCDYEVIVVNDSSTDNSLEVASSFQDERIHIYTKENEGVSAARNYGIMHAKYDYIAFLDADDIWESDYLECQKKLIEIYPDAGIYSTAFYSLEKGKRKLRNVLINEHTHFLVHDYFKESVMNGLSICWTSSLCLKKEVIKEIPMFRVGIKRGEDLDLWLRIALNYDVAYLNLPKVFYRTGLSDSLTSDYSKNGEFPYYEWFNFTSESSYYRKYVILVVYIHATVSYTHLRAHET
;
A
#
# COMPACT_ATOMS: atom_id res chain seq x y z
N MET A 1 -11.10 -5.34 -14.63
CA MET A 1 -11.99 -5.25 -13.44
C MET A 1 -11.14 -5.33 -12.18
N PHE A 2 -11.44 -4.55 -11.15
CA PHE A 2 -10.63 -4.43 -9.93
C PHE A 2 -11.41 -4.80 -8.68
N SER A 3 -10.80 -5.52 -7.76
CA SER A 3 -11.25 -5.64 -6.38
C SER A 3 -10.42 -4.69 -5.51
N ILE A 4 -11.07 -3.69 -4.95
CA ILE A 4 -10.42 -2.65 -4.13
C ILE A 4 -10.54 -3.08 -2.67
N ILE A 5 -9.42 -3.27 -1.98
CA ILE A 5 -9.38 -3.71 -0.59
C ILE A 5 -9.05 -2.54 0.31
N ILE A 6 -9.96 -2.26 1.25
CA ILE A 6 -9.82 -1.19 2.24
C ILE A 6 -9.84 -1.81 3.64
N PRO A 7 -8.69 -2.00 4.30
CA PRO A 7 -8.67 -2.38 5.71
C PRO A 7 -9.15 -1.19 6.56
N LEU A 8 -10.09 -1.46 7.47
CA LEU A 8 -10.72 -0.43 8.29
C LEU A 8 -10.52 -0.73 9.78
N TYR A 9 -9.81 0.17 10.47
CA TYR A 9 -9.69 0.14 11.93
C TYR A 9 -9.52 1.55 12.49
N ASN A 10 -10.53 2.04 13.22
CA ASN A 10 -10.54 3.34 13.88
C ASN A 10 -10.16 4.52 12.95
N LYS A 11 -10.93 4.68 11.86
CA LYS A 11 -10.76 5.72 10.83
C LYS A 11 -12.07 6.48 10.53
N ALA A 12 -12.93 6.69 11.54
CA ALA A 12 -14.22 7.34 11.37
C ALA A 12 -14.12 8.70 10.69
N ASP A 13 -13.07 9.48 10.98
CA ASP A 13 -12.87 10.83 10.44
C ASP A 13 -12.45 10.84 8.96
N TYR A 14 -12.00 9.70 8.42
CA TYR A 14 -11.35 9.64 7.09
C TYR A 14 -12.11 8.75 6.09
N ILE A 15 -12.66 7.64 6.53
CA ILE A 15 -13.22 6.59 5.66
C ILE A 15 -14.29 7.13 4.69
N ALA A 16 -15.06 8.14 5.10
CA ALA A 16 -16.07 8.75 4.22
C ALA A 16 -15.43 9.44 3.00
N GLU A 17 -14.31 10.13 3.17
CA GLU A 17 -13.60 10.77 2.06
C GLU A 17 -12.90 9.75 1.18
N THR A 18 -12.31 8.72 1.79
CA THR A 18 -11.71 7.58 1.08
C THR A 18 -12.74 6.89 0.18
N LEU A 19 -13.91 6.50 0.70
CA LEU A 19 -14.97 5.87 -0.09
C LEU A 19 -15.51 6.79 -1.20
N LYS A 20 -15.68 8.08 -0.94
CA LYS A 20 -16.06 9.06 -1.97
C LYS A 20 -15.05 9.10 -3.10
N SER A 21 -13.75 9.04 -2.81
CA SER A 21 -12.71 9.05 -3.85
C SER A 21 -12.76 7.81 -4.75
N VAL A 22 -13.16 6.67 -4.19
CA VAL A 22 -13.37 5.42 -4.96
C VAL A 22 -14.65 5.51 -5.79
N LEU A 23 -15.75 5.97 -5.22
CA LEU A 23 -17.03 6.07 -5.93
C LEU A 23 -17.00 7.10 -7.06
N ASN A 24 -16.10 8.08 -7.00
CA ASN A 24 -15.87 9.09 -8.04
C ASN A 24 -14.87 8.66 -9.13
N GLN A 25 -14.45 7.39 -9.17
CA GLN A 25 -13.56 6.90 -10.23
C GLN A 25 -14.22 6.94 -11.59
N THR A 26 -13.49 7.38 -12.63
CA THR A 26 -13.94 7.39 -14.04
C THR A 26 -14.12 5.99 -14.60
N TYR A 27 -13.34 5.02 -14.13
CA TYR A 27 -13.47 3.62 -14.45
C TYR A 27 -14.45 2.95 -13.47
N CYS A 28 -15.50 2.26 -13.98
CA CYS A 28 -16.63 1.81 -13.17
C CYS A 28 -16.67 0.30 -12.87
N ASP A 29 -15.84 -0.53 -13.56
CA ASP A 29 -15.86 -1.99 -13.39
C ASP A 29 -15.00 -2.44 -12.21
N TYR A 30 -15.48 -2.22 -10.99
CA TYR A 30 -14.81 -2.61 -9.77
C TYR A 30 -15.81 -3.02 -8.67
N GLU A 31 -15.30 -3.69 -7.66
CA GLU A 31 -15.94 -3.85 -6.36
C GLU A 31 -15.05 -3.25 -5.26
N VAL A 32 -15.66 -2.90 -4.14
CA VAL A 32 -14.98 -2.40 -2.94
C VAL A 32 -15.21 -3.38 -1.80
N ILE A 33 -14.13 -3.86 -1.21
CA ILE A 33 -14.15 -4.78 -0.08
C ILE A 33 -13.59 -4.04 1.13
N VAL A 34 -14.48 -3.54 1.98
CA VAL A 34 -14.10 -2.92 3.25
C VAL A 34 -14.03 -4.01 4.30
N VAL A 35 -12.87 -4.17 4.92
CA VAL A 35 -12.67 -5.16 5.98
C VAL A 35 -12.49 -4.43 7.31
N ASN A 36 -13.56 -4.37 8.09
CA ASN A 36 -13.54 -3.81 9.44
C ASN A 36 -12.88 -4.80 10.41
N ASP A 37 -11.72 -4.43 10.92
CA ASP A 37 -10.90 -5.20 11.84
C ASP A 37 -11.29 -4.91 13.31
N SER A 38 -12.61 -5.00 13.61
CA SER A 38 -13.20 -4.67 14.92
C SER A 38 -12.93 -3.24 15.38
N SER A 39 -13.25 -2.24 14.56
CA SER A 39 -13.17 -0.82 14.97
C SER A 39 -14.00 -0.56 16.23
N THR A 40 -13.46 0.26 17.13
CA THR A 40 -14.08 0.65 18.39
C THR A 40 -14.71 2.06 18.34
N ASP A 41 -14.49 2.78 17.24
CA ASP A 41 -15.10 4.06 16.92
C ASP A 41 -16.28 3.90 15.93
N ASN A 42 -16.79 5.01 15.40
CA ASN A 42 -17.91 5.00 14.45
C ASN A 42 -17.51 4.62 13.00
N SER A 43 -16.30 4.10 12.76
CA SER A 43 -15.81 3.77 11.39
C SER A 43 -16.76 2.86 10.64
N LEU A 44 -17.23 1.79 11.28
CA LEU A 44 -18.16 0.84 10.67
C LEU A 44 -19.49 1.48 10.31
N GLU A 45 -20.04 2.33 11.21
CA GLU A 45 -21.28 3.04 10.97
C GLU A 45 -21.16 3.99 9.78
N VAL A 46 -20.05 4.77 9.74
CA VAL A 46 -19.76 5.69 8.62
C VAL A 46 -19.64 4.92 7.30
N ALA A 47 -18.87 3.84 7.27
CA ALA A 47 -18.72 3.04 6.05
C ALA A 47 -20.07 2.43 5.61
N SER A 48 -20.88 1.93 6.55
CA SER A 48 -22.19 1.32 6.28
C SER A 48 -23.26 2.32 5.82
N SER A 49 -23.03 3.61 5.98
CA SER A 49 -23.92 4.64 5.49
C SER A 49 -23.90 4.82 3.97
N PHE A 50 -22.88 4.29 3.29
CA PHE A 50 -22.77 4.33 1.83
C PHE A 50 -23.64 3.24 1.18
N GLN A 51 -24.66 3.67 0.45
CA GLN A 51 -25.60 2.78 -0.25
C GLN A 51 -25.19 2.63 -1.72
N ASP A 52 -24.15 1.79 -1.97
CA ASP A 52 -23.68 1.47 -3.32
C ASP A 52 -23.48 -0.05 -3.43
N GLU A 53 -24.06 -0.69 -4.44
CA GLU A 53 -24.03 -2.13 -4.63
C GLU A 53 -22.62 -2.72 -4.83
N ARG A 54 -21.67 -1.88 -5.20
CA ARG A 54 -20.27 -2.27 -5.37
C ARG A 54 -19.53 -2.40 -4.04
N ILE A 55 -20.07 -1.87 -2.93
CA ILE A 55 -19.43 -1.87 -1.61
C ILE A 55 -19.88 -3.10 -0.81
N HIS A 56 -18.93 -3.92 -0.42
CA HIS A 56 -19.10 -5.08 0.43
C HIS A 56 -18.33 -4.87 1.72
N ILE A 57 -19.02 -4.87 2.86
CA ILE A 57 -18.44 -4.65 4.18
C ILE A 57 -18.41 -5.97 4.94
N TYR A 58 -17.22 -6.35 5.41
CA TYR A 58 -17.01 -7.52 6.25
C TYR A 58 -16.46 -7.07 7.59
N THR A 59 -16.86 -7.75 8.66
CA THR A 59 -16.29 -7.54 10.00
C THR A 59 -15.65 -8.82 10.50
N LYS A 60 -14.43 -8.71 11.06
CA LYS A 60 -13.68 -9.80 11.65
C LYS A 60 -13.08 -9.37 13.00
N GLU A 61 -12.62 -10.32 13.79
CA GLU A 61 -11.86 -10.06 15.01
C GLU A 61 -10.57 -9.30 14.68
N ASN A 62 -10.12 -8.43 15.60
CA ASN A 62 -8.92 -7.62 15.38
C ASN A 62 -7.66 -8.50 15.39
N GLU A 63 -7.06 -8.66 14.22
CA GLU A 63 -5.80 -9.39 14.01
C GLU A 63 -4.78 -8.55 13.26
N GLY A 64 -5.09 -7.27 13.01
CA GLY A 64 -4.23 -6.30 12.37
C GLY A 64 -4.36 -6.23 10.85
N VAL A 65 -3.72 -5.21 10.29
CA VAL A 65 -3.88 -4.79 8.88
C VAL A 65 -3.53 -5.89 7.88
N SER A 66 -2.51 -6.71 8.15
CA SER A 66 -2.14 -7.86 7.30
C SER A 66 -3.28 -8.87 7.18
N ALA A 67 -3.90 -9.23 8.31
CA ALA A 67 -5.02 -10.15 8.34
C ALA A 67 -6.25 -9.56 7.63
N ALA A 68 -6.53 -8.27 7.82
CA ALA A 68 -7.62 -7.58 7.14
C ALA A 68 -7.41 -7.54 5.63
N ARG A 69 -6.20 -7.20 5.15
CA ARG A 69 -5.89 -7.23 3.71
C ARG A 69 -5.99 -8.63 3.13
N ASN A 70 -5.46 -9.65 3.83
CA ASN A 70 -5.58 -11.05 3.40
C ASN A 70 -7.03 -11.51 3.31
N TYR A 71 -7.86 -11.14 4.29
CA TYR A 71 -9.29 -11.42 4.26
C TYR A 71 -9.95 -10.82 3.02
N GLY A 72 -9.64 -9.56 2.71
CA GLY A 72 -10.11 -8.89 1.49
C GLY A 72 -9.66 -9.60 0.21
N ILE A 73 -8.39 -10.01 0.13
CA ILE A 73 -7.85 -10.77 -1.01
C ILE A 73 -8.61 -12.07 -1.24
N MET A 74 -8.94 -12.80 -0.18
CA MET A 74 -9.70 -14.06 -0.28
C MET A 74 -11.12 -13.85 -0.80
N HIS A 75 -11.74 -12.70 -0.54
CA HIS A 75 -13.09 -12.36 -1.00
C HIS A 75 -13.11 -11.63 -2.35
N ALA A 76 -11.94 -11.21 -2.86
CA ALA A 76 -11.82 -10.54 -4.14
C ALA A 76 -12.25 -11.45 -5.29
N LYS A 77 -13.17 -10.99 -6.15
CA LYS A 77 -13.67 -11.76 -7.30
C LYS A 77 -12.92 -11.44 -8.59
N TYR A 78 -12.30 -10.25 -8.70
CA TYR A 78 -11.64 -9.82 -9.93
C TYR A 78 -10.14 -10.15 -9.96
N ASP A 79 -9.56 -10.09 -11.17
CA ASP A 79 -8.19 -10.52 -11.44
C ASP A 79 -7.13 -9.52 -10.99
N TYR A 80 -7.52 -8.27 -10.72
CA TYR A 80 -6.61 -7.24 -10.24
C TYR A 80 -7.08 -6.73 -8.87
N ILE A 81 -6.15 -6.70 -7.94
CA ILE A 81 -6.37 -6.28 -6.57
C ILE A 81 -5.67 -4.94 -6.36
N ALA A 82 -6.45 -3.91 -6.05
CA ALA A 82 -5.94 -2.61 -5.66
C ALA A 82 -6.10 -2.44 -4.15
N PHE A 83 -5.10 -1.84 -3.50
CA PHE A 83 -5.15 -1.56 -2.07
C PHE A 83 -5.34 -0.07 -1.84
N LEU A 84 -6.16 0.27 -0.85
CA LEU A 84 -6.35 1.65 -0.42
C LEU A 84 -6.51 1.68 1.10
N ASP A 85 -5.64 2.37 1.80
CA ASP A 85 -5.77 2.54 3.24
C ASP A 85 -6.94 3.50 3.56
N ALA A 86 -7.64 3.24 4.67
CA ALA A 86 -8.91 3.89 5.00
C ALA A 86 -8.81 5.41 5.28
N ASP A 87 -7.60 5.94 5.27
CA ASP A 87 -7.29 7.36 5.46
C ASP A 87 -6.64 8.04 4.23
N ASP A 88 -6.49 7.30 3.11
CA ASP A 88 -5.93 7.83 1.87
C ASP A 88 -7.01 8.17 0.83
N ILE A 89 -6.63 8.91 -0.22
CA ILE A 89 -7.53 9.39 -1.27
C ILE A 89 -6.93 9.11 -2.64
N TRP A 90 -7.75 8.65 -3.58
CA TRP A 90 -7.37 8.52 -4.98
C TRP A 90 -7.80 9.73 -5.82
N GLU A 91 -6.99 10.07 -6.84
CA GLU A 91 -7.44 10.91 -7.96
C GLU A 91 -8.52 10.16 -8.75
N SER A 92 -9.44 10.89 -9.36
CA SER A 92 -10.62 10.30 -10.02
C SER A 92 -10.30 9.38 -11.19
N ASP A 93 -9.12 9.46 -11.77
CA ASP A 93 -8.65 8.65 -12.90
C ASP A 93 -7.64 7.54 -12.49
N TYR A 94 -7.47 7.26 -11.19
CA TYR A 94 -6.50 6.29 -10.71
C TYR A 94 -6.72 4.89 -11.32
N LEU A 95 -7.94 4.35 -11.26
CA LEU A 95 -8.25 3.02 -11.81
C LEU A 95 -8.12 2.96 -13.33
N GLU A 96 -8.45 4.05 -14.03
CA GLU A 96 -8.24 4.13 -15.48
C GLU A 96 -6.74 4.11 -15.83
N CYS A 97 -5.92 4.79 -15.04
CA CYS A 97 -4.46 4.75 -15.19
C CYS A 97 -3.90 3.36 -14.93
N GLN A 98 -4.37 2.67 -13.87
CA GLN A 98 -3.98 1.29 -13.58
C GLN A 98 -4.35 0.36 -14.74
N LYS A 99 -5.55 0.48 -15.28
CA LYS A 99 -5.99 -0.30 -16.44
C LYS A 99 -5.06 -0.10 -17.64
N LYS A 100 -4.69 1.14 -17.95
CA LYS A 100 -3.76 1.45 -19.05
C LYS A 100 -2.37 0.85 -18.82
N LEU A 101 -1.85 0.90 -17.59
CA LEU A 101 -0.56 0.25 -17.26
C LEU A 101 -0.63 -1.26 -17.48
N ILE A 102 -1.73 -1.90 -17.08
CA ILE A 102 -1.96 -3.34 -17.26
C ILE A 102 -2.00 -3.72 -18.76
N GLU A 103 -2.67 -2.90 -19.57
CA GLU A 103 -2.75 -3.14 -21.02
C GLU A 103 -1.39 -3.01 -21.71
N ILE A 104 -0.54 -2.08 -21.25
CA ILE A 104 0.79 -1.84 -21.83
C ILE A 104 1.82 -2.86 -21.33
N TYR A 105 1.75 -3.25 -20.06
CA TYR A 105 2.72 -4.13 -19.39
C TYR A 105 2.02 -5.36 -18.78
N PRO A 106 1.43 -6.24 -19.60
CA PRO A 106 0.58 -7.33 -19.11
C PRO A 106 1.31 -8.37 -18.25
N ASP A 107 2.64 -8.44 -18.34
CA ASP A 107 3.45 -9.41 -17.61
C ASP A 107 4.03 -8.86 -16.28
N ALA A 108 3.81 -7.59 -15.96
CA ALA A 108 4.23 -7.04 -14.68
C ALA A 108 3.43 -7.66 -13.52
N GLY A 109 4.08 -7.83 -12.37
CA GLY A 109 3.43 -8.34 -11.15
C GLY A 109 2.80 -7.22 -10.32
N ILE A 110 3.41 -6.03 -10.35
CA ILE A 110 2.97 -4.83 -9.62
C ILE A 110 2.75 -3.69 -10.62
N TYR A 111 1.70 -2.93 -10.40
CA TYR A 111 1.38 -1.69 -11.12
C TYR A 111 1.30 -0.57 -10.11
N SER A 112 2.19 0.41 -10.16
CA SER A 112 2.31 1.45 -9.13
C SER A 112 2.36 2.84 -9.73
N THR A 113 1.99 3.85 -8.93
CA THR A 113 2.05 5.27 -9.32
C THR A 113 2.86 6.08 -8.34
N ALA A 114 3.32 7.26 -8.75
CA ALA A 114 3.75 8.28 -7.81
C ALA A 114 2.57 8.73 -6.93
N PHE A 115 2.85 9.47 -5.85
CA PHE A 115 1.82 9.96 -4.94
C PHE A 115 2.18 11.33 -4.34
N TYR A 116 1.20 11.99 -3.75
CA TYR A 116 1.42 13.14 -2.87
C TYR A 116 1.33 12.70 -1.40
N SER A 117 2.31 13.06 -0.57
CA SER A 117 2.07 13.09 0.87
C SER A 117 1.27 14.35 1.21
N LEU A 118 0.24 14.19 2.05
CA LEU A 118 -0.66 15.24 2.48
C LEU A 118 -0.53 15.42 4.00
N GLU A 119 0.04 16.53 4.44
CA GLU A 119 0.18 16.87 5.85
C GLU A 119 -0.39 18.26 6.13
N LYS A 120 -1.40 18.37 7.00
CA LYS A 120 -2.05 19.63 7.37
C LYS A 120 -2.43 20.48 6.15
N GLY A 121 -2.98 19.84 5.10
CA GLY A 121 -3.38 20.48 3.85
C GLY A 121 -2.24 20.80 2.87
N LYS A 122 -0.98 20.57 3.24
CA LYS A 122 0.17 20.76 2.37
C LYS A 122 0.47 19.48 1.60
N ARG A 123 0.66 19.60 0.28
CA ARG A 123 1.00 18.48 -0.62
C ARG A 123 2.50 18.49 -0.89
N LYS A 124 3.13 17.32 -0.80
CA LYS A 124 4.51 17.11 -1.23
C LYS A 124 4.56 15.92 -2.17
N LEU A 125 5.08 16.14 -3.38
CA LEU A 125 5.25 15.10 -4.38
C LEU A 125 6.25 14.05 -3.91
N ARG A 126 5.93 12.79 -4.11
CA ARG A 126 6.71 11.62 -3.68
C ARG A 126 6.80 10.57 -4.79
N ASN A 127 7.86 9.80 -4.76
CA ASN A 127 8.09 8.67 -5.66
C ASN A 127 8.02 9.05 -7.15
N VAL A 128 8.54 10.23 -7.52
CA VAL A 128 8.78 10.55 -8.93
C VAL A 128 10.19 10.09 -9.26
N LEU A 129 10.26 9.06 -10.10
CA LEU A 129 11.52 8.46 -10.52
C LEU A 129 12.19 9.27 -11.63
N ILE A 130 13.51 9.20 -11.69
CA ILE A 130 14.27 9.87 -12.76
C ILE A 130 14.12 9.05 -14.04
N ASN A 131 13.16 9.42 -14.86
CA ASN A 131 12.89 8.81 -16.16
C ASN A 131 12.29 9.84 -17.11
N GLU A 132 12.63 9.78 -18.38
CA GLU A 132 12.08 10.68 -19.44
C GLU A 132 10.67 10.26 -19.89
N HIS A 133 10.22 9.06 -19.53
CA HIS A 133 8.90 8.58 -19.87
C HIS A 133 7.93 8.73 -18.69
N THR A 134 6.67 9.00 -19.02
CA THR A 134 5.59 9.11 -18.03
C THR A 134 5.22 7.73 -17.42
N HIS A 135 5.40 6.65 -18.18
CA HIS A 135 5.21 5.28 -17.73
C HIS A 135 6.31 4.38 -18.31
N PHE A 136 6.73 3.40 -17.54
CA PHE A 136 7.81 2.47 -17.93
C PHE A 136 7.79 1.21 -17.08
N LEU A 137 8.53 0.20 -17.52
CA LEU A 137 8.75 -1.03 -16.78
C LEU A 137 10.03 -0.91 -15.95
N VAL A 138 9.93 -1.19 -14.68
CA VAL A 138 11.05 -1.25 -13.73
C VAL A 138 11.45 -2.71 -13.58
N HIS A 139 12.59 -3.09 -14.18
CA HIS A 139 13.15 -4.43 -14.09
C HIS A 139 13.94 -4.68 -12.80
N ASP A 140 14.49 -3.64 -12.21
CA ASP A 140 15.23 -3.72 -10.94
C ASP A 140 14.60 -2.78 -9.90
N TYR A 141 13.57 -3.28 -9.23
CA TYR A 141 12.89 -2.61 -8.13
C TYR A 141 13.85 -2.15 -7.03
N PHE A 142 14.87 -2.97 -6.73
CA PHE A 142 15.81 -2.67 -5.63
C PHE A 142 16.70 -1.51 -5.97
N LYS A 143 17.18 -1.45 -7.23
CA LYS A 143 17.97 -0.32 -7.73
C LYS A 143 17.18 0.97 -7.65
N GLU A 144 15.98 0.99 -8.23
CA GLU A 144 15.16 2.21 -8.25
C GLU A 144 14.76 2.64 -6.83
N SER A 145 14.43 1.71 -5.94
CA SER A 145 14.13 2.02 -4.53
C SER A 145 15.34 2.60 -3.78
N VAL A 146 16.54 2.07 -4.01
CA VAL A 146 17.77 2.63 -3.41
C VAL A 146 18.06 4.04 -3.95
N MET A 147 17.91 4.25 -5.25
CA MET A 147 18.13 5.56 -5.89
C MET A 147 17.09 6.60 -5.45
N ASN A 148 15.87 6.17 -5.20
CA ASN A 148 14.78 7.02 -4.68
C ASN A 148 14.88 7.27 -3.16
N GLY A 149 15.73 6.52 -2.46
CA GLY A 149 15.90 6.60 -1.00
C GLY A 149 14.78 5.94 -0.19
N LEU A 150 13.82 5.28 -0.84
CA LEU A 150 12.70 4.56 -0.23
C LEU A 150 12.09 3.61 -1.27
N SER A 151 11.24 2.68 -0.81
CA SER A 151 10.41 1.85 -1.72
C SER A 151 9.67 2.71 -2.75
N ILE A 152 9.70 2.29 -4.01
CA ILE A 152 8.93 2.93 -5.08
C ILE A 152 7.47 2.48 -5.09
N CYS A 153 7.13 1.41 -4.37
CA CYS A 153 5.77 0.93 -4.21
C CYS A 153 5.21 1.38 -2.86
N TRP A 154 4.04 1.99 -2.88
CA TRP A 154 3.29 2.41 -1.70
C TRP A 154 1.93 1.72 -1.73
N THR A 155 1.43 1.24 -0.59
CA THR A 155 0.22 0.39 -0.53
C THR A 155 -0.96 1.00 -1.28
N SER A 156 -1.33 2.23 -0.97
CA SER A 156 -2.48 2.90 -1.61
C SER A 156 -2.25 3.29 -3.07
N SER A 157 -1.00 3.19 -3.59
CA SER A 157 -0.66 3.58 -4.96
C SER A 157 -0.48 2.41 -5.92
N LEU A 158 -0.74 1.18 -5.47
CA LEU A 158 -0.46 0.01 -6.28
C LEU A 158 -1.65 -0.93 -6.45
N CYS A 159 -1.56 -1.71 -7.51
CA CYS A 159 -2.40 -2.86 -7.73
C CYS A 159 -1.55 -4.08 -8.15
N LEU A 160 -2.09 -5.27 -7.93
CA LEU A 160 -1.46 -6.55 -8.22
C LEU A 160 -2.34 -7.39 -9.12
N LYS A 161 -1.73 -8.28 -9.91
CA LYS A 161 -2.47 -9.44 -10.43
C LYS A 161 -2.77 -10.42 -9.29
N LYS A 162 -4.01 -10.86 -9.19
CA LYS A 162 -4.42 -11.90 -8.22
C LYS A 162 -3.64 -13.22 -8.42
N GLU A 163 -3.21 -13.49 -9.64
CA GLU A 163 -2.37 -14.63 -9.99
C GLU A 163 -1.02 -14.63 -9.25
N VAL A 164 -0.38 -13.47 -9.13
CA VAL A 164 0.89 -13.30 -8.39
C VAL A 164 0.75 -13.75 -6.94
N ILE A 165 -0.40 -13.47 -6.32
CA ILE A 165 -0.64 -13.85 -4.91
C ILE A 165 -0.89 -15.36 -4.74
N LYS A 166 -1.20 -16.10 -5.80
CA LYS A 166 -1.28 -17.56 -5.73
C LYS A 166 0.10 -18.21 -5.67
N GLU A 167 1.11 -17.56 -6.25
CA GLU A 167 2.49 -18.05 -6.29
C GLU A 167 3.32 -17.54 -5.11
N ILE A 168 3.03 -16.32 -4.65
CA ILE A 168 3.75 -15.67 -3.55
C ILE A 168 2.82 -15.56 -2.34
N PRO A 169 3.23 -16.05 -1.16
CA PRO A 169 2.42 -15.93 0.05
C PRO A 169 1.95 -14.49 0.30
N MET A 170 0.69 -14.32 0.71
CA MET A 170 0.07 -13.03 1.02
C MET A 170 0.81 -12.27 2.13
N PHE A 171 0.20 -11.22 2.67
CA PHE A 171 0.75 -10.47 3.80
C PHE A 171 0.99 -11.39 4.99
N ARG A 172 2.14 -11.29 5.63
CA ARG A 172 2.46 -12.05 6.83
C ARG A 172 1.72 -11.45 8.03
N VAL A 173 0.88 -12.25 8.66
CA VAL A 173 0.14 -11.87 9.86
C VAL A 173 1.12 -11.79 11.05
N GLY A 174 0.92 -10.80 11.93
CA GLY A 174 1.76 -10.60 13.12
C GLY A 174 2.92 -9.61 12.90
N ILE A 175 3.26 -9.26 11.67
CA ILE A 175 4.19 -8.17 11.38
C ILE A 175 3.45 -6.85 11.65
N LYS A 176 3.98 -6.07 12.58
CA LYS A 176 3.35 -4.80 12.98
C LYS A 176 3.77 -3.61 12.10
N ARG A 177 4.89 -3.72 11.39
CA ARG A 177 5.41 -2.66 10.50
C ARG A 177 6.20 -3.26 9.35
N GLY A 178 6.04 -2.66 8.16
CA GLY A 178 6.73 -3.12 6.96
C GLY A 178 6.20 -4.43 6.39
N GLU A 179 4.98 -4.79 6.78
CA GLU A 179 4.22 -5.93 6.25
C GLU A 179 4.00 -5.78 4.74
N ASP A 180 3.83 -4.54 4.32
CA ASP A 180 3.68 -4.15 2.92
C ASP A 180 5.04 -4.24 2.18
N LEU A 181 6.09 -3.66 2.74
CA LEU A 181 7.44 -3.76 2.18
C LEU A 181 7.90 -5.21 2.02
N ASP A 182 7.55 -6.08 2.98
CA ASP A 182 7.84 -7.51 2.90
C ASP A 182 7.16 -8.15 1.68
N LEU A 183 5.89 -7.84 1.45
CA LEU A 183 5.17 -8.39 0.30
C LEU A 183 5.71 -7.85 -1.03
N TRP A 184 5.94 -6.53 -1.13
CA TRP A 184 6.47 -5.90 -2.35
C TRP A 184 7.85 -6.45 -2.70
N LEU A 185 8.72 -6.62 -1.69
CA LEU A 185 10.04 -7.22 -1.86
C LEU A 185 9.94 -8.64 -2.42
N ARG A 186 9.08 -9.49 -1.85
CA ARG A 186 8.92 -10.89 -2.30
C ARG A 186 8.36 -10.98 -3.72
N ILE A 187 7.46 -10.09 -4.11
CA ILE A 187 6.95 -10.03 -5.47
C ILE A 187 8.05 -9.54 -6.43
N ALA A 188 8.76 -8.47 -6.06
CA ALA A 188 9.80 -7.87 -6.91
C ALA A 188 11.04 -8.74 -7.09
N LEU A 189 11.19 -9.84 -6.35
CA LEU A 189 12.21 -10.86 -6.61
C LEU A 189 11.90 -11.69 -7.86
N ASN A 190 10.65 -11.73 -8.31
CA ASN A 190 10.20 -12.62 -9.39
C ASN A 190 9.48 -11.88 -10.53
N TYR A 191 9.05 -10.63 -10.29
CA TYR A 191 8.22 -9.86 -11.21
C TYR A 191 8.70 -8.43 -11.35
N ASP A 192 8.54 -7.88 -12.54
CA ASP A 192 8.77 -6.46 -12.81
C ASP A 192 7.65 -5.59 -12.23
N VAL A 193 7.94 -4.30 -12.09
CA VAL A 193 6.99 -3.27 -11.68
C VAL A 193 6.67 -2.35 -12.84
N ALA A 194 5.42 -2.30 -13.29
CA ALA A 194 4.95 -1.25 -14.20
C ALA A 194 4.70 0.03 -13.40
N TYR A 195 5.34 1.10 -13.80
CA TYR A 195 5.32 2.35 -13.04
C TYR A 195 4.75 3.52 -13.84
N LEU A 196 3.78 4.23 -13.24
CA LEU A 196 3.29 5.52 -13.73
C LEU A 196 3.90 6.65 -12.92
N ASN A 197 4.74 7.46 -13.58
CA ASN A 197 5.48 8.57 -12.96
C ASN A 197 4.61 9.84 -12.77
N LEU A 198 3.32 9.65 -12.54
CA LEU A 198 2.34 10.69 -12.21
C LEU A 198 1.68 10.37 -10.86
N PRO A 199 1.53 11.37 -9.99
CA PRO A 199 0.88 11.16 -8.71
C PRO A 199 -0.63 10.97 -8.88
N LYS A 200 -1.14 9.86 -8.36
CA LYS A 200 -2.57 9.49 -8.44
C LYS A 200 -3.19 9.23 -7.08
N VAL A 201 -2.42 9.42 -6.01
CA VAL A 201 -2.83 9.14 -4.64
C VAL A 201 -2.42 10.29 -3.72
N PHE A 202 -3.24 10.58 -2.73
CA PHE A 202 -2.91 11.44 -1.61
C PHE A 202 -2.77 10.58 -0.36
N TYR A 203 -1.53 10.37 0.06
CA TYR A 203 -1.17 9.68 1.29
C TYR A 203 -1.19 10.67 2.46
N ARG A 204 -2.09 10.47 3.43
CA ARG A 204 -2.16 11.30 4.63
C ARG A 204 -1.06 10.96 5.62
N THR A 205 -0.37 11.99 6.11
CA THR A 205 0.70 11.88 7.09
C THR A 205 0.43 12.76 8.30
N GLY A 206 1.09 12.45 9.42
CA GLY A 206 0.95 13.26 10.65
C GLY A 206 -0.37 13.04 11.40
N LEU A 207 -1.04 11.91 11.18
CA LEU A 207 -2.23 11.50 11.91
C LEU A 207 -1.82 10.90 13.25
N SER A 208 -2.49 11.30 14.33
CA SER A 208 -2.20 10.85 15.71
C SER A 208 -2.49 9.34 15.91
N ASP A 209 -3.40 8.80 15.12
CA ASP A 209 -3.89 7.41 15.15
C ASP A 209 -3.30 6.53 14.04
N SER A 210 -2.27 7.01 13.36
CA SER A 210 -1.53 6.25 12.35
C SER A 210 -0.65 5.18 13.00
N LEU A 211 -0.59 3.98 12.41
CA LEU A 211 0.35 2.93 12.81
C LEU A 211 1.81 3.40 12.77
N THR A 212 2.11 4.37 11.91
CA THR A 212 3.43 4.97 11.78
C THR A 212 3.74 6.02 12.85
N SER A 213 2.76 6.51 13.62
CA SER A 213 2.96 7.51 14.67
C SER A 213 3.40 6.91 16.00
N ASP A 214 3.09 5.64 16.28
CA ASP A 214 3.41 4.96 17.53
C ASP A 214 4.60 4.03 17.39
N TYR A 215 5.80 4.59 17.56
CA TYR A 215 7.07 3.84 17.50
C TYR A 215 7.31 2.96 18.74
N SER A 216 6.55 3.13 19.83
CA SER A 216 6.69 2.31 21.04
C SER A 216 6.11 0.91 20.87
N LYS A 217 5.19 0.72 19.92
CA LYS A 217 4.58 -0.56 19.57
C LYS A 217 5.42 -1.36 18.57
N ASN A 218 6.76 -1.26 18.64
CA ASN A 218 7.67 -1.96 17.77
C ASN A 218 7.38 -3.46 17.76
N GLY A 219 6.74 -3.95 16.70
CA GLY A 219 6.73 -5.35 16.34
C GLY A 219 8.06 -5.73 15.69
N GLU A 220 8.38 -7.01 15.70
CA GLU A 220 9.52 -7.51 14.96
C GLU A 220 9.34 -7.23 13.47
N PHE A 221 10.33 -6.62 12.87
CA PHE A 221 10.40 -6.42 11.43
C PHE A 221 11.11 -7.65 10.82
N PRO A 222 10.69 -8.19 9.68
CA PRO A 222 11.22 -9.45 9.14
C PRO A 222 12.63 -9.32 8.52
N TYR A 223 13.48 -8.43 9.01
CA TYR A 223 14.80 -8.16 8.45
C TYR A 223 15.68 -9.38 8.28
N TYR A 224 15.67 -10.27 9.29
CA TYR A 224 16.52 -11.47 9.28
C TYR A 224 16.16 -12.41 8.14
N GLU A 225 14.87 -12.54 7.82
CA GLU A 225 14.42 -13.38 6.73
C GLU A 225 14.80 -12.78 5.37
N TRP A 226 14.76 -11.45 5.24
CA TRP A 226 15.15 -10.78 4.01
C TRP A 226 16.62 -11.01 3.65
N PHE A 227 17.52 -11.10 4.63
CA PHE A 227 18.93 -11.42 4.36
C PHE A 227 19.13 -12.84 3.81
N ASN A 228 18.16 -13.74 3.97
CA ASN A 228 18.19 -15.09 3.44
C ASN A 228 17.69 -15.21 2.00
N PHE A 229 17.02 -14.19 1.48
CA PHE A 229 16.61 -14.18 0.07
C PHE A 229 17.82 -13.93 -0.84
N THR A 230 17.78 -14.57 -2.00
CA THR A 230 18.75 -14.35 -3.08
C THR A 230 18.12 -13.51 -4.17
N SER A 231 18.88 -12.61 -4.75
CA SER A 231 18.48 -11.78 -5.88
C SER A 231 19.66 -11.61 -6.84
N GLU A 232 19.36 -11.56 -8.13
CA GLU A 232 20.34 -11.22 -9.17
C GLU A 232 20.73 -9.74 -9.12
N SER A 233 19.89 -8.89 -8.53
CA SER A 233 20.18 -7.46 -8.36
C SER A 233 21.32 -7.22 -7.39
N SER A 234 22.37 -6.54 -7.84
CA SER A 234 23.46 -6.05 -6.98
C SER A 234 22.99 -5.01 -5.96
N TYR A 235 21.78 -4.45 -6.13
CA TYR A 235 21.17 -3.48 -5.23
C TYR A 235 20.32 -4.12 -4.13
N TYR A 236 19.98 -5.40 -4.21
CA TYR A 236 19.13 -6.07 -3.23
C TYR A 236 19.61 -5.88 -1.79
N ARG A 237 20.87 -6.21 -1.51
CA ARG A 237 21.46 -6.04 -0.16
C ARG A 237 21.49 -4.58 0.27
N LYS A 238 21.76 -3.64 -0.65
CA LYS A 238 21.73 -2.21 -0.38
C LYS A 238 20.33 -1.75 0.00
N TYR A 239 19.31 -2.27 -0.68
CA TYR A 239 17.91 -2.00 -0.37
C TYR A 239 17.54 -2.48 1.04
N VAL A 240 17.88 -3.72 1.40
CA VAL A 240 17.61 -4.27 2.73
C VAL A 240 18.30 -3.42 3.82
N ILE A 241 19.56 -3.07 3.63
CA ILE A 241 20.32 -2.22 4.56
C ILE A 241 19.66 -0.83 4.67
N LEU A 242 19.25 -0.22 3.56
CA LEU A 242 18.57 1.07 3.55
C LEU A 242 17.28 1.04 4.37
N VAL A 243 16.45 0.03 4.18
CA VAL A 243 15.18 -0.12 4.92
C VAL A 243 15.46 -0.31 6.41
N VAL A 244 16.41 -1.18 6.78
CA VAL A 244 16.84 -1.39 8.17
C VAL A 244 17.33 -0.08 8.79
N TYR A 245 18.18 0.67 8.09
CA TYR A 245 18.72 1.94 8.57
C TYR A 245 17.63 2.98 8.81
N ILE A 246 16.69 3.15 7.86
CA ILE A 246 15.57 4.09 8.00
C ILE A 246 14.75 3.76 9.24
N HIS A 247 14.38 2.50 9.42
CA HIS A 247 13.57 2.07 10.57
C HIS A 247 14.34 2.22 11.90
N ALA A 248 15.61 1.85 11.95
CA ALA A 248 16.44 2.00 13.15
C ALA A 248 16.62 3.48 13.54
N THR A 249 16.86 4.36 12.56
CA THR A 249 17.06 5.79 12.80
C THR A 249 15.79 6.46 13.32
N VAL A 250 14.64 6.11 12.74
CA VAL A 250 13.35 6.64 13.18
C VAL A 250 13.03 6.16 14.61
N SER A 251 13.26 4.89 14.93
CA SER A 251 13.07 4.36 16.27
C SER A 251 13.99 5.05 17.30
N TYR A 252 15.25 5.28 16.95
CA TYR A 252 16.21 5.95 17.84
C TYR A 252 15.89 7.42 18.12
N THR A 253 15.42 8.16 17.10
CA THR A 253 15.05 9.57 17.27
C THR A 253 13.82 9.74 18.15
N HIS A 254 12.88 8.80 18.11
CA HIS A 254 11.70 8.80 19.01
C HIS A 254 12.06 8.43 20.45
N LEU A 255 12.95 7.46 20.67
CA LEU A 255 13.40 7.13 22.02
C LEU A 255 14.07 8.33 22.73
N ARG A 256 14.91 9.10 22.01
CA ARG A 256 15.50 10.33 22.55
C ARG A 256 14.51 11.46 22.83
N ALA A 257 13.44 11.56 22.07
CA ALA A 257 12.43 12.61 22.27
C ALA A 257 11.58 12.41 23.55
N HIS A 258 11.58 11.19 24.11
CA HIS A 258 10.90 10.87 25.37
C HIS A 258 11.82 10.94 26.61
N GLU A 259 13.14 11.10 26.43
CA GLU A 259 14.10 11.24 27.51
C GLU A 259 14.39 12.71 27.89
N THR A 260 13.83 13.69 27.19
CA THR A 260 13.90 15.13 27.45
C THR A 260 12.55 15.69 27.82
#